data_2e38ddee74284f71ca3512c66e5214d9
#
_entry.id   2e38ddee74284f71ca3512c66e5214d9
#
_cell.length_a   1.000
_cell.length_b   1.000
_cell.length_c   1.000
_cell.angle_alpha   90.00
_cell.angle_beta   90.00
_cell.angle_gamma   90.00
#
_symmetry.space_group_name_H-M   'P 1'
#
loop_
_entity.id
_entity.type
_entity.pdbx_description
1 polymer ?
#
loop_
_entity_poly.entity_id
_entity_poly.type
_entity_poly.pdbx_seq_one_letter_code
_entity_poly.pdbx_strand_id
1 'polypeptide(L)'
;RRVLFRSQEVTSIIRQTNLAQMIDLAADRARYDECAKKLLTYKAVIAWILKSCTKEFSQYSVNFICDNCLKENIEISSRAVHQDHPDRSKLLDGNEQIDCLNSEANAIKDQTVYYDIRFKAYIPNTEEPVQLIINLEIQLNDTPGYPLVTRGFYYCARMISEQYGTIFTGEHYEKLQKVYSIWICPDPAKKRRNGIFRYHTVQDTVLGKPYETLGSYDLMEVVIVNLGDADKESDLEILDLLNTLFSLSTSSETKKKRLQKDFGIAMTEEFESEVQDMCNLGKALVEQGIEQGVEKKNLSLAKMMIKDKESLDKIEKYTGFSADKLKEIAASIGTNLTA
;
A
#
# COMPACT_ATOMS: atom_id res chain seq x y z
N ARG A 1 -4.80 60.78 -26.17
CA ARG A 1 -5.67 59.58 -26.12
C ARG A 1 -4.85 58.40 -25.67
N ARG A 2 -4.89 58.13 -24.37
CA ARG A 2 -4.36 56.89 -23.79
C ARG A 2 -5.40 55.82 -24.03
N VAL A 3 -5.05 54.82 -24.82
CA VAL A 3 -5.80 53.58 -24.94
C VAL A 3 -5.43 52.73 -23.72
N LEU A 4 -6.35 52.65 -22.79
CA LEU A 4 -6.31 51.69 -21.69
C LEU A 4 -6.53 50.28 -22.29
N PHE A 5 -5.46 49.54 -22.43
CA PHE A 5 -5.57 48.08 -22.56
C PHE A 5 -6.07 47.55 -21.23
N ARG A 6 -7.36 47.23 -21.15
CA ARG A 6 -7.87 46.28 -20.16
C ARG A 6 -7.12 44.99 -20.40
N SER A 7 -6.22 44.63 -19.48
CA SER A 7 -5.79 43.29 -19.31
C SER A 7 -7.03 42.47 -18.92
N GLN A 8 -7.67 41.86 -19.90
CA GLN A 8 -8.45 40.68 -19.61
C GLN A 8 -7.46 39.70 -18.98
N GLU A 9 -7.62 39.48 -17.68
CA GLU A 9 -7.16 38.25 -17.07
C GLU A 9 -7.78 37.12 -17.89
N VAL A 10 -7.02 36.63 -18.83
CA VAL A 10 -7.22 35.33 -19.40
C VAL A 10 -6.89 34.40 -18.22
N THR A 11 -7.90 34.16 -17.40
CA THR A 11 -7.94 32.97 -16.59
C THR A 11 -7.90 31.86 -17.63
N SER A 12 -6.68 31.48 -17.99
CA SER A 12 -6.43 30.25 -18.73
C SER A 12 -6.95 29.16 -17.80
N ILE A 13 -8.19 28.75 -18.00
CA ILE A 13 -8.63 27.42 -17.65
C ILE A 13 -7.70 26.56 -18.49
N ILE A 14 -6.55 26.26 -17.91
CA ILE A 14 -5.68 25.20 -18.42
C ILE A 14 -6.59 23.99 -18.36
N ARG A 15 -7.21 23.65 -19.49
CA ARG A 15 -7.87 22.36 -19.64
C ARG A 15 -6.77 21.36 -19.33
N GLN A 16 -6.85 20.79 -18.13
CA GLN A 16 -5.93 19.72 -17.79
C GLN A 16 -6.07 18.69 -18.90
N THR A 17 -5.01 18.50 -19.65
CA THR A 17 -4.97 17.44 -20.65
C THR A 17 -5.10 16.12 -19.91
N ASN A 18 -5.64 15.08 -20.53
CA ASN A 18 -5.69 13.73 -19.92
C ASN A 18 -4.34 13.32 -19.34
N LEU A 19 -3.24 13.76 -19.95
CA LEU A 19 -1.89 13.53 -19.44
C LEU A 19 -1.62 14.27 -18.13
N ALA A 20 -2.01 15.54 -18.00
CA ALA A 20 -1.83 16.31 -16.75
C ALA A 20 -2.65 15.69 -15.62
N GLN A 21 -3.90 15.29 -15.86
CA GLN A 21 -4.73 14.60 -14.89
C GLN A 21 -4.15 13.24 -14.46
N MET A 22 -3.55 12.51 -15.42
CA MET A 22 -2.86 11.24 -15.10
C MET A 22 -1.60 11.47 -14.26
N ILE A 23 -0.86 12.55 -14.50
CA ILE A 23 0.33 12.92 -13.73
C ILE A 23 -0.08 13.32 -12.31
N ASP A 24 -1.10 14.16 -12.14
CA ASP A 24 -1.62 14.56 -10.83
C ASP A 24 -2.12 13.36 -10.03
N LEU A 25 -2.90 12.47 -10.65
CA LEU A 25 -3.36 11.24 -10.02
C LEU A 25 -2.20 10.32 -9.60
N ALA A 26 -1.15 10.22 -10.42
CA ALA A 26 0.03 9.43 -10.08
C ALA A 26 0.78 10.04 -8.89
N ALA A 27 0.89 11.39 -8.83
CA ALA A 27 1.51 12.09 -7.72
C ALA A 27 0.72 11.92 -6.43
N ASP A 28 -0.62 12.04 -6.46
CA ASP A 28 -1.47 11.85 -5.29
C ASP A 28 -1.44 10.40 -4.78
N ARG A 29 -1.40 9.42 -5.68
CA ARG A 29 -1.22 8.00 -5.31
C ARG A 29 0.13 7.75 -4.64
N ALA A 30 1.21 8.33 -5.16
CA ALA A 30 2.54 8.20 -4.56
C ALA A 30 2.59 8.83 -3.16
N ARG A 31 1.96 9.99 -2.96
CA ARG A 31 1.86 10.65 -1.66
C ARG A 31 0.99 9.84 -0.68
N TYR A 32 -0.11 9.26 -1.15
CA TYR A 32 -0.94 8.37 -0.36
C TYR A 32 -0.16 7.12 0.10
N ASP A 33 0.61 6.52 -0.81
CA ASP A 33 1.48 5.39 -0.51
C ASP A 33 2.54 5.75 0.55
N GLU A 34 3.16 6.92 0.44
CA GLU A 34 4.11 7.43 1.43
C GLU A 34 3.47 7.64 2.80
N CYS A 35 2.30 8.27 2.87
CA CYS A 35 1.57 8.44 4.13
C CYS A 35 1.18 7.09 4.74
N ALA A 36 0.73 6.15 3.91
CA ALA A 36 0.37 4.81 4.36
C ALA A 36 1.57 4.07 4.95
N LYS A 37 2.74 4.16 4.32
CA LYS A 37 3.99 3.59 4.83
C LYS A 37 4.36 4.21 6.18
N LYS A 38 4.28 5.52 6.34
CA LYS A 38 4.53 6.21 7.62
C LYS A 38 3.61 5.67 8.72
N LEU A 39 2.30 5.59 8.47
CA LEU A 39 1.34 5.07 9.44
C LEU A 39 1.61 3.61 9.83
N LEU A 40 2.12 2.79 8.91
CA LEU A 40 2.50 1.41 9.18
C LEU A 40 3.78 1.27 10.01
N THR A 41 4.57 2.33 10.18
CA THR A 41 5.80 2.27 11.00
C THR A 41 5.57 2.48 12.50
N TYR A 42 4.36 2.88 12.89
CA TYR A 42 4.05 3.03 14.31
C TYR A 42 4.02 1.69 15.03
N LYS A 43 4.74 1.60 16.16
CA LYS A 43 4.88 0.36 16.95
C LYS A 43 3.53 -0.29 17.26
N ALA A 44 2.53 0.51 17.63
CA ALA A 44 1.19 0.01 17.93
C ALA A 44 0.53 -0.66 16.71
N VAL A 45 0.66 -0.08 15.52
CA VAL A 45 0.12 -0.65 14.27
C VAL A 45 0.86 -1.94 13.92
N ILE A 46 2.19 -1.92 13.99
CA ILE A 46 3.02 -3.12 13.75
C ILE A 46 2.68 -4.22 14.74
N ALA A 47 2.51 -3.91 16.03
CA ALA A 47 2.17 -4.91 17.04
C ALA A 47 0.83 -5.60 16.74
N TRP A 48 -0.17 -4.87 16.30
CA TRP A 48 -1.43 -5.41 15.83
C TRP A 48 -1.26 -6.34 14.63
N ILE A 49 -0.44 -5.93 13.65
CA ILE A 49 -0.11 -6.75 12.47
C ILE A 49 0.60 -8.03 12.88
N LEU A 50 1.63 -7.95 13.73
CA LEU A 50 2.38 -9.10 14.20
C LEU A 50 1.48 -10.08 14.94
N LYS A 51 0.67 -9.61 15.89
CA LYS A 51 -0.26 -10.45 16.64
C LYS A 51 -1.20 -11.25 15.72
N SER A 52 -1.67 -10.65 14.66
CA SER A 52 -2.71 -11.24 13.81
C SER A 52 -2.15 -11.99 12.60
N CYS A 53 -1.00 -11.55 12.09
CA CYS A 53 -0.43 -12.08 10.85
C CYS A 53 0.68 -13.11 11.06
N THR A 54 1.22 -13.24 12.28
CA THR A 54 2.30 -14.22 12.56
C THR A 54 1.87 -15.22 13.62
N LYS A 55 2.44 -16.43 13.58
CA LYS A 55 2.14 -17.48 14.55
C LYS A 55 2.80 -17.20 15.90
N GLU A 56 4.02 -16.70 15.85
CA GLU A 56 4.90 -16.49 17.00
C GLU A 56 4.37 -15.45 17.98
N PHE A 57 3.67 -14.42 17.46
CA PHE A 57 3.14 -13.33 18.30
C PHE A 57 1.65 -13.45 18.63
N SER A 58 0.93 -14.43 18.08
CA SER A 58 -0.53 -14.55 18.21
C SER A 58 -1.03 -14.68 19.67
N GLN A 59 -0.20 -15.23 20.56
CA GLN A 59 -0.54 -15.43 21.97
C GLN A 59 -0.27 -14.20 22.87
N TYR A 60 0.47 -13.21 22.38
CA TYR A 60 0.84 -12.04 23.16
C TYR A 60 -0.17 -10.90 23.00
N SER A 61 -0.27 -10.04 24.01
CA SER A 61 -1.04 -8.79 23.91
C SER A 61 -0.30 -7.77 23.04
N VAL A 62 -1.04 -6.86 22.41
CA VAL A 62 -0.45 -5.78 21.58
C VAL A 62 0.55 -4.97 22.39
N ASN A 63 0.21 -4.57 23.64
CA ASN A 63 1.11 -3.81 24.50
C ASN A 63 2.40 -4.59 24.79
N PHE A 64 2.28 -5.89 25.07
CA PHE A 64 3.45 -6.71 25.30
C PHE A 64 4.38 -6.75 24.08
N ILE A 65 3.81 -6.88 22.87
CA ILE A 65 4.58 -6.87 21.62
C ILE A 65 5.27 -5.53 21.43
N CYS A 66 4.58 -4.40 21.66
CA CYS A 66 5.16 -3.06 21.58
C CYS A 66 6.38 -2.90 22.49
N ASP A 67 6.24 -3.33 23.75
CA ASP A 67 7.23 -3.05 24.79
C ASP A 67 8.42 -4.02 24.75
N ASN A 68 8.20 -5.26 24.34
CA ASN A 68 9.18 -6.32 24.52
C ASN A 68 9.71 -6.92 23.21
N CYS A 69 8.94 -6.84 22.11
CA CYS A 69 9.28 -7.53 20.88
C CYS A 69 9.81 -6.59 19.78
N LEU A 70 9.52 -5.31 19.88
CA LEU A 70 9.93 -4.26 18.94
C LEU A 70 10.99 -3.38 19.61
N LYS A 71 12.25 -3.86 19.61
CA LYS A 71 13.39 -3.14 20.20
C LYS A 71 13.85 -1.99 19.29
N GLU A 72 14.51 -1.01 19.91
CA GLU A 72 15.14 0.12 19.24
C GLU A 72 16.24 -0.34 18.26
N ASN A 73 16.45 0.40 17.18
CA ASN A 73 17.36 0.18 16.06
C ASN A 73 16.78 -0.67 14.91
N ILE A 74 15.72 -0.17 14.33
CA ILE A 74 15.18 -0.68 13.07
C ILE A 74 15.15 0.49 12.09
N GLU A 75 15.88 0.39 10.97
CA GLU A 75 15.98 1.47 9.98
C GLU A 75 14.74 1.51 9.07
N ILE A 76 14.13 2.69 8.93
CA ILE A 76 13.04 2.93 7.97
C ILE A 76 13.63 3.37 6.64
N SER A 77 13.30 2.66 5.58
CA SER A 77 13.51 3.16 4.24
C SER A 77 12.27 3.88 3.75
N SER A 78 12.32 5.18 3.71
CA SER A 78 11.29 6.01 3.12
C SER A 78 11.66 6.33 1.68
N ARG A 79 11.29 5.46 0.71
CA ARG A 79 11.23 5.89 -0.70
C ARG A 79 10.24 5.08 -1.52
N ALA A 80 9.33 5.80 -2.17
CA ALA A 80 8.65 5.33 -3.35
C ALA A 80 9.70 4.91 -4.40
N VAL A 81 9.55 3.71 -4.93
CA VAL A 81 10.41 3.19 -5.98
C VAL A 81 10.16 3.96 -7.26
N HIS A 82 10.93 5.02 -7.48
CA HIS A 82 11.25 5.50 -8.82
C HIS A 82 12.73 5.22 -9.07
N GLN A 83 13.00 4.56 -10.21
CA GLN A 83 14.34 4.44 -10.74
C GLN A 83 15.03 5.80 -10.73
N ASP A 84 16.30 5.79 -10.27
CA ASP A 84 17.23 6.91 -10.33
C ASP A 84 17.04 8.03 -9.29
N HIS A 85 17.58 7.83 -8.07
CA HIS A 85 18.48 8.77 -7.41
C HIS A 85 18.92 8.29 -6.01
N PRO A 86 20.22 8.43 -5.67
CA PRO A 86 20.72 8.11 -4.33
C PRO A 86 20.48 9.31 -3.41
N ASP A 87 19.64 9.21 -2.42
CA ASP A 87 19.64 10.16 -1.31
C ASP A 87 19.28 9.53 0.04
N ARG A 88 20.01 10.02 1.02
CA ARG A 88 20.24 9.46 2.34
C ARG A 88 19.01 9.49 3.25
N SER A 89 18.94 8.48 4.14
CA SER A 89 18.14 8.40 5.35
C SER A 89 17.96 9.75 6.04
N LYS A 90 16.72 10.18 6.26
CA LYS A 90 16.39 11.10 7.34
C LYS A 90 15.98 10.24 8.53
N LEU A 91 16.84 10.26 9.56
CA LEU A 91 16.52 9.83 10.89
C LEU A 91 15.35 10.69 11.40
N LEU A 92 14.24 10.05 11.70
CA LEU A 92 13.16 10.67 12.44
C LEU A 92 13.35 10.29 13.91
N ASP A 93 13.77 11.25 14.71
CA ASP A 93 13.81 11.15 16.15
C ASP A 93 12.37 11.20 16.70
N GLY A 94 11.84 10.05 17.06
CA GLY A 94 10.57 9.95 17.76
C GLY A 94 10.37 8.56 18.36
N ASN A 95 10.16 8.47 19.65
CA ASN A 95 10.04 7.24 20.44
C ASN A 95 8.89 6.30 20.05
N GLU A 96 8.06 6.65 19.04
CA GLU A 96 6.86 5.91 18.66
C GLU A 96 6.93 5.24 17.28
N GLN A 97 7.95 5.57 16.48
CA GLN A 97 8.20 4.95 15.18
C GLN A 97 9.34 3.94 15.26
N ILE A 98 9.29 2.95 14.37
CA ILE A 98 10.32 1.92 14.27
C ILE A 98 11.33 2.32 13.19
N ASP A 99 12.62 2.31 13.52
CA ASP A 99 13.69 2.40 12.56
C ASP A 99 13.80 1.08 11.77
N CYS A 100 13.75 1.14 10.46
CA CYS A 100 13.77 -0.04 9.60
C CYS A 100 15.19 -0.42 9.17
N LEU A 101 15.41 -1.72 8.97
CA LEU A 101 16.63 -2.24 8.37
C LEU A 101 16.79 -1.72 6.95
N ASN A 102 18.06 -1.69 6.48
CA ASN A 102 18.39 -1.33 5.11
C ASN A 102 17.45 -2.02 4.13
N SER A 103 16.68 -1.23 3.38
CA SER A 103 15.66 -1.72 2.45
C SER A 103 16.23 -2.22 1.12
N GLU A 104 17.56 -2.11 0.93
CA GLU A 104 18.23 -2.55 -0.27
C GLU A 104 18.85 -3.95 -0.08
N ALA A 105 18.42 -4.89 -0.90
CA ALA A 105 19.05 -6.19 -1.02
C ALA A 105 19.97 -6.20 -2.24
N ASN A 106 21.26 -6.01 -2.02
CA ASN A 106 22.28 -6.05 -3.06
C ASN A 106 22.91 -7.44 -3.18
N ALA A 107 22.59 -8.18 -4.23
CA ALA A 107 23.39 -9.34 -4.62
C ALA A 107 24.30 -8.94 -5.79
N ILE A 108 25.52 -9.45 -5.78
CA ILE A 108 26.52 -9.20 -6.85
C ILE A 108 25.92 -9.62 -8.20
N LYS A 109 25.59 -8.67 -9.07
CA LYS A 109 24.97 -8.78 -10.40
C LYS A 109 23.44 -8.95 -10.48
N ASP A 110 22.70 -8.98 -9.36
CA ASP A 110 21.24 -9.01 -9.38
C ASP A 110 20.63 -7.61 -9.27
N GLN A 111 19.40 -7.47 -9.76
CA GLN A 111 18.65 -6.22 -9.56
C GLN A 111 18.43 -5.97 -8.07
N THR A 112 18.63 -4.73 -7.64
CA THR A 112 18.32 -4.30 -6.28
C THR A 112 16.83 -4.46 -6.00
N VAL A 113 16.48 -5.08 -4.87
CA VAL A 113 15.10 -5.20 -4.38
C VAL A 113 14.91 -4.16 -3.29
N TYR A 114 13.85 -3.36 -3.42
CA TYR A 114 13.47 -2.39 -2.41
C TYR A 114 12.27 -2.91 -1.64
N TYR A 115 12.36 -2.85 -0.31
CA TYR A 115 11.28 -3.19 0.60
C TYR A 115 10.64 -1.91 1.10
N ASP A 116 9.31 -1.90 1.28
CA ASP A 116 8.63 -0.71 1.79
C ASP A 116 9.02 -0.46 3.25
N ILE A 117 8.85 -1.47 4.10
CA ILE A 117 9.20 -1.40 5.51
C ILE A 117 9.85 -2.74 5.89
N ARG A 118 11.06 -2.69 6.43
CA ARG A 118 11.79 -3.90 6.86
C ARG A 118 12.30 -3.72 8.28
N PHE A 119 11.98 -4.65 9.15
CA PHE A 119 12.35 -4.59 10.56
C PHE A 119 12.57 -5.98 11.15
N LYS A 120 13.15 -6.03 12.36
CA LYS A 120 13.30 -7.24 13.16
C LYS A 120 12.33 -7.21 14.32
N ALA A 121 11.71 -8.37 14.58
CA ALA A 121 10.92 -8.59 15.78
C ALA A 121 11.52 -9.75 16.58
N TYR A 122 11.47 -9.63 17.90
CA TYR A 122 12.10 -10.57 18.80
C TYR A 122 11.04 -11.39 19.53
N ILE A 123 11.18 -12.71 19.52
CA ILE A 123 10.29 -13.60 20.28
C ILE A 123 10.82 -13.66 21.71
N PRO A 124 10.03 -13.24 22.72
CA PRO A 124 10.43 -13.29 24.11
C PRO A 124 10.39 -14.72 24.64
N ASN A 125 11.10 -14.94 25.77
CA ASN A 125 11.13 -16.21 26.53
C ASN A 125 11.81 -17.39 25.83
N THR A 126 12.67 -17.15 24.86
CA THR A 126 13.64 -18.13 24.38
C THR A 126 15.00 -17.86 25.02
N GLU A 127 15.81 -18.89 25.29
CA GLU A 127 17.16 -18.74 25.85
C GLU A 127 18.04 -17.85 24.96
N GLU A 128 17.80 -17.90 23.64
CA GLU A 128 18.30 -16.92 22.69
C GLU A 128 17.11 -16.24 22.00
N PRO A 129 17.06 -14.88 21.92
CA PRO A 129 15.98 -14.18 21.25
C PRO A 129 15.96 -14.55 19.77
N VAL A 130 14.96 -15.32 19.37
CA VAL A 130 14.73 -15.63 17.96
C VAL A 130 14.30 -14.33 17.27
N GLN A 131 15.06 -13.93 16.27
CA GLN A 131 14.73 -12.77 15.44
C GLN A 131 13.90 -13.22 14.26
N LEU A 132 12.83 -12.48 13.98
CA LEU A 132 12.12 -12.57 12.71
C LEU A 132 12.47 -11.36 11.87
N ILE A 133 12.79 -11.57 10.61
CA ILE A 133 12.97 -10.47 9.65
C ILE A 133 11.66 -10.32 8.92
N ILE A 134 11.07 -9.13 9.02
CA ILE A 134 9.74 -8.86 8.49
C ILE A 134 9.83 -7.77 7.43
N ASN A 135 9.30 -8.06 6.26
CA ASN A 135 9.00 -7.10 5.21
C ASN A 135 7.50 -6.83 5.22
N LEU A 136 7.13 -5.57 5.31
CA LEU A 136 5.75 -5.11 5.28
C LEU A 136 5.57 -4.20 4.08
N GLU A 137 4.65 -4.56 3.20
CA GLU A 137 4.36 -3.87 1.94
C GLU A 137 2.92 -3.37 1.92
N ILE A 138 2.70 -2.18 1.35
CA ILE A 138 1.37 -1.72 1.00
C ILE A 138 1.19 -1.80 -0.52
N GLN A 139 0.14 -2.50 -0.97
CA GLN A 139 -0.10 -2.76 -2.38
C GLN A 139 -1.44 -2.17 -2.82
N LEU A 140 -1.42 -0.97 -3.36
CA LEU A 140 -2.63 -0.27 -3.81
C LEU A 140 -3.32 -0.95 -5.00
N ASN A 141 -2.57 -1.66 -5.85
CA ASN A 141 -3.11 -2.45 -6.95
C ASN A 141 -2.91 -3.94 -6.66
N ASP A 142 -3.98 -4.64 -6.33
CA ASP A 142 -3.97 -6.09 -6.02
C ASP A 142 -3.79 -7.00 -7.25
N THR A 143 -3.81 -6.42 -8.45
CA THR A 143 -3.63 -7.12 -9.73
C THR A 143 -2.57 -6.45 -10.60
N PRO A 144 -1.30 -6.43 -10.17
CA PRO A 144 -0.22 -5.74 -10.88
C PRO A 144 0.24 -6.44 -12.18
N GLY A 145 -0.48 -7.48 -12.63
CA GLY A 145 -0.14 -8.29 -13.81
C GLY A 145 0.59 -9.59 -13.47
N TYR A 146 0.86 -9.84 -12.20
CA TYR A 146 1.46 -11.08 -11.68
C TYR A 146 0.86 -11.43 -10.30
N PRO A 147 0.97 -12.70 -9.84
CA PRO A 147 0.48 -13.08 -8.52
C PRO A 147 1.34 -12.45 -7.40
N LEU A 148 0.72 -11.71 -6.47
CA LEU A 148 1.41 -11.09 -5.34
C LEU A 148 2.12 -12.12 -4.45
N VAL A 149 1.52 -13.28 -4.24
CA VAL A 149 2.14 -14.34 -3.45
C VAL A 149 3.48 -14.78 -4.03
N THR A 150 3.61 -14.84 -5.37
CA THR A 150 4.87 -15.18 -6.03
C THR A 150 5.94 -14.11 -5.76
N ARG A 151 5.59 -12.83 -5.81
CA ARG A 151 6.49 -11.73 -5.44
C ARG A 151 6.85 -11.80 -3.96
N GLY A 152 5.90 -12.12 -3.09
CA GLY A 152 6.15 -12.31 -1.65
C GLY A 152 7.17 -13.41 -1.38
N PHE A 153 7.06 -14.57 -2.04
CA PHE A 153 8.06 -15.64 -1.94
C PHE A 153 9.42 -15.21 -2.50
N TYR A 154 9.48 -14.48 -3.60
CA TYR A 154 10.73 -13.92 -4.10
C TYR A 154 11.40 -13.01 -3.06
N TYR A 155 10.62 -12.15 -2.38
CA TYR A 155 11.12 -11.29 -1.32
C TYR A 155 11.62 -12.09 -0.11
N CYS A 156 10.89 -13.12 0.31
CA CYS A 156 11.36 -14.05 1.35
C CYS A 156 12.69 -14.72 0.97
N ALA A 157 12.80 -15.23 -0.26
CA ALA A 157 14.02 -15.87 -0.73
C ALA A 157 15.22 -14.90 -0.73
N ARG A 158 14.98 -13.63 -1.08
CA ARG A 158 16.01 -12.58 -1.01
C ARG A 158 16.43 -12.32 0.44
N MET A 159 15.48 -12.18 1.37
CA MET A 159 15.77 -11.99 2.80
C MET A 159 16.49 -13.20 3.42
N ILE A 160 16.22 -14.43 2.98
CA ILE A 160 16.97 -15.62 3.38
C ILE A 160 18.40 -15.55 2.85
N SER A 161 18.57 -15.29 1.55
CA SER A 161 19.88 -15.24 0.89
C SER A 161 20.81 -14.19 1.49
N GLU A 162 20.29 -13.03 1.86
CA GLU A 162 21.05 -11.92 2.46
C GLU A 162 21.61 -12.21 3.85
N GLN A 163 21.09 -13.24 4.54
CA GLN A 163 21.58 -13.61 5.86
C GLN A 163 22.97 -14.22 5.82
N TYR A 164 23.37 -14.78 4.66
CA TYR A 164 24.74 -15.25 4.49
C TYR A 164 25.73 -14.07 4.51
N GLY A 165 26.76 -14.19 5.32
CA GLY A 165 27.75 -13.11 5.52
C GLY A 165 27.34 -12.03 6.53
N THR A 166 26.06 -11.99 6.93
CA THR A 166 25.54 -11.01 7.91
C THR A 166 25.09 -11.67 9.22
N ILE A 167 24.31 -12.72 9.14
CA ILE A 167 23.77 -13.44 10.31
C ILE A 167 24.54 -14.74 10.52
N PHE A 168 24.93 -15.42 9.46
CA PHE A 168 25.75 -16.63 9.51
C PHE A 168 26.80 -16.66 8.41
N THR A 169 27.85 -17.47 8.62
CA THR A 169 28.93 -17.73 7.66
C THR A 169 29.29 -19.22 7.68
N GLY A 170 29.88 -19.70 6.60
CA GLY A 170 30.28 -21.12 6.50
C GLY A 170 29.07 -22.04 6.48
N GLU A 171 29.10 -23.09 7.28
CA GLU A 171 28.10 -24.17 7.33
C GLU A 171 27.04 -23.97 8.44
N HIS A 172 26.99 -22.78 9.06
CA HIS A 172 26.09 -22.46 10.18
C HIS A 172 24.68 -22.12 9.75
N TYR A 173 24.06 -22.97 8.94
CA TYR A 173 22.68 -22.77 8.43
C TYR A 173 21.61 -22.83 9.54
N GLU A 174 21.90 -23.43 10.70
CA GLU A 174 21.04 -23.46 11.88
C GLU A 174 20.74 -22.06 12.45
N LYS A 175 21.53 -21.05 12.07
CA LYS A 175 21.35 -19.64 12.48
C LYS A 175 20.41 -18.85 11.56
N LEU A 176 19.91 -19.47 10.48
CA LEU A 176 18.94 -18.83 9.61
C LEU A 176 17.72 -18.39 10.40
N GLN A 177 17.39 -17.13 10.26
CA GLN A 177 16.21 -16.54 10.87
C GLN A 177 15.03 -16.63 9.92
N LYS A 178 13.85 -16.95 10.47
CA LYS A 178 12.61 -16.98 9.71
C LYS A 178 12.27 -15.58 9.20
N VAL A 179 11.76 -15.53 7.98
CA VAL A 179 11.37 -14.29 7.30
C VAL A 179 9.88 -14.28 7.00
N TYR A 180 9.29 -13.09 7.12
CA TYR A 180 7.91 -12.81 6.75
C TYR A 180 7.85 -11.76 5.65
N SER A 181 7.00 -11.96 4.65
CA SER A 181 6.61 -10.94 3.68
C SER A 181 5.11 -10.71 3.80
N ILE A 182 4.73 -9.59 4.41
CA ILE A 182 3.33 -9.23 4.72
C ILE A 182 2.88 -8.14 3.76
N TRP A 183 1.79 -8.37 3.05
CA TRP A 183 1.24 -7.50 2.02
C TRP A 183 -0.14 -7.00 2.45
N ILE A 184 -0.29 -5.70 2.60
CA ILE A 184 -1.57 -5.06 2.87
C ILE A 184 -2.14 -4.53 1.56
N CYS A 185 -3.32 -5.01 1.18
CA CYS A 185 -4.04 -4.62 -0.03
C CYS A 185 -5.28 -3.81 0.36
N PRO A 186 -5.24 -2.46 0.31
CA PRO A 186 -6.34 -1.61 0.74
C PRO A 186 -7.58 -1.70 -0.15
N ASP A 187 -7.41 -1.91 -1.45
CA ASP A 187 -8.53 -2.03 -2.40
C ASP A 187 -8.43 -3.31 -3.24
N PRO A 188 -8.63 -4.48 -2.63
CA PRO A 188 -8.63 -5.75 -3.35
C PRO A 188 -9.93 -5.94 -4.14
N ALA A 189 -9.91 -6.83 -5.13
CA ALA A 189 -11.12 -7.22 -5.84
C ALA A 189 -12.20 -7.70 -4.86
N LYS A 190 -13.46 -7.35 -5.12
CA LYS A 190 -14.62 -7.60 -4.22
C LYS A 190 -14.66 -9.00 -3.61
N LYS A 191 -14.33 -10.03 -4.40
CA LYS A 191 -14.34 -11.43 -3.95
C LYS A 191 -13.24 -11.80 -2.97
N ARG A 192 -12.22 -10.93 -2.79
CA ARG A 192 -11.08 -11.15 -1.91
C ARG A 192 -11.10 -10.28 -0.65
N ARG A 193 -12.05 -9.34 -0.55
CA ARG A 193 -12.18 -8.41 0.58
C ARG A 193 -12.39 -9.14 1.91
N ASN A 194 -11.91 -8.52 2.99
CA ASN A 194 -11.96 -9.03 4.37
C ASN A 194 -11.33 -10.42 4.50
N GLY A 195 -10.15 -10.62 3.91
CA GLY A 195 -9.47 -11.91 3.96
C GLY A 195 -8.00 -11.80 4.30
N ILE A 196 -7.51 -12.72 5.13
CA ILE A 196 -6.08 -12.89 5.42
C ILE A 196 -5.68 -14.29 4.97
N PHE A 197 -4.68 -14.35 4.11
CA PHE A 197 -4.18 -15.58 3.52
C PHE A 197 -2.71 -15.77 3.86
N ARG A 198 -2.36 -16.93 4.41
CA ARG A 198 -0.99 -17.32 4.73
C ARG A 198 -0.50 -18.40 3.78
N TYR A 199 0.73 -18.27 3.35
CA TYR A 199 1.43 -19.23 2.51
C TYR A 199 2.77 -19.54 3.17
N HIS A 200 2.97 -20.79 3.55
CA HIS A 200 4.13 -21.22 4.31
C HIS A 200 4.60 -22.61 3.87
N THR A 201 5.80 -22.99 4.30
CA THR A 201 6.36 -24.32 4.02
C THR A 201 5.78 -25.34 4.98
N VAL A 202 5.43 -26.51 4.46
CA VAL A 202 4.99 -27.66 5.24
C VAL A 202 5.81 -28.90 4.86
N GLN A 203 6.04 -29.78 5.81
CA GLN A 203 6.61 -31.08 5.53
C GLN A 203 5.49 -32.08 5.20
N ASP A 204 5.57 -32.70 4.03
CA ASP A 204 4.71 -33.83 3.65
C ASP A 204 5.56 -35.12 3.69
N THR A 205 5.12 -36.11 4.43
CA THR A 205 5.84 -37.36 4.58
C THR A 205 5.41 -38.36 3.52
N VAL A 206 6.24 -38.56 2.51
CA VAL A 206 5.98 -39.53 1.43
C VAL A 206 6.23 -40.95 1.94
N LEU A 207 7.32 -41.17 2.71
CA LEU A 207 7.66 -42.44 3.30
C LEU A 207 8.59 -42.21 4.51
N GLY A 208 8.44 -43.01 5.57
CA GLY A 208 9.26 -42.94 6.77
C GLY A 208 8.62 -42.14 7.90
N LYS A 209 9.42 -41.72 8.86
CA LYS A 209 8.98 -40.91 10.00
C LYS A 209 9.62 -39.52 9.92
N PRO A 210 8.87 -38.45 10.20
CA PRO A 210 9.44 -37.09 10.31
C PRO A 210 10.54 -37.09 11.39
N TYR A 211 11.65 -36.43 11.10
CA TYR A 211 12.78 -36.29 12.04
C TYR A 211 13.18 -34.80 12.22
N GLU A 212 12.85 -33.96 11.28
CA GLU A 212 13.12 -32.53 11.37
C GLU A 212 12.10 -31.79 12.24
N THR A 213 12.57 -30.78 12.95
CA THR A 213 11.70 -29.89 13.70
C THR A 213 11.12 -28.81 12.81
N LEU A 214 9.98 -28.22 13.20
CA LEU A 214 9.33 -27.13 12.43
C LEU A 214 10.30 -25.97 12.17
N GLY A 215 11.15 -25.62 13.13
CA GLY A 215 12.14 -24.55 13.02
C GLY A 215 13.20 -24.78 11.93
N SER A 216 13.43 -26.02 11.50
CA SER A 216 14.41 -26.33 10.45
C SER A 216 13.93 -26.01 9.04
N TYR A 217 12.61 -25.93 8.78
CA TYR A 217 12.07 -25.78 7.44
C TYR A 217 10.98 -24.70 7.29
N ASP A 218 10.30 -24.28 8.37
CA ASP A 218 9.29 -23.18 8.33
C ASP A 218 9.99 -21.82 8.41
N LEU A 219 10.86 -21.56 7.42
CA LEU A 219 11.74 -20.38 7.39
C LEU A 219 11.17 -19.21 6.57
N MET A 220 10.10 -19.41 5.80
CA MET A 220 9.49 -18.39 4.95
C MET A 220 7.99 -18.41 5.07
N GLU A 221 7.39 -17.23 5.27
CA GLU A 221 5.94 -17.09 5.26
C GLU A 221 5.53 -15.81 4.51
N VAL A 222 4.57 -15.95 3.57
CA VAL A 222 3.95 -14.83 2.88
C VAL A 222 2.53 -14.66 3.42
N VAL A 223 2.17 -13.43 3.78
CA VAL A 223 0.84 -13.11 4.28
C VAL A 223 0.22 -12.03 3.41
N ILE A 224 -0.97 -12.28 2.88
CA ILE A 224 -1.75 -11.30 2.10
C ILE A 224 -2.95 -10.88 2.94
N VAL A 225 -3.02 -9.62 3.29
CA VAL A 225 -4.10 -8.99 4.05
C VAL A 225 -4.94 -8.15 3.10
N ASN A 226 -6.11 -8.64 2.75
CA ASN A 226 -7.05 -7.94 1.88
C ASN A 226 -8.07 -7.18 2.72
N LEU A 227 -8.03 -5.85 2.62
CA LEU A 227 -8.95 -4.99 3.35
C LEU A 227 -10.38 -5.03 2.77
N GLY A 228 -11.32 -4.51 3.52
CA GLY A 228 -12.72 -4.44 3.17
C GLY A 228 -13.29 -3.04 3.30
N ASP A 229 -14.58 -2.98 3.56
CA ASP A 229 -15.28 -1.73 3.76
C ASP A 229 -15.18 -1.32 5.24
N ALA A 230 -14.71 -0.10 5.54
CA ALA A 230 -14.54 0.38 6.92
C ALA A 230 -15.87 0.51 7.72
N ASP A 231 -17.00 0.54 7.01
CA ASP A 231 -18.34 0.64 7.61
C ASP A 231 -18.91 -0.72 8.05
N LYS A 232 -18.18 -1.79 7.77
CA LYS A 232 -18.58 -3.16 8.14
C LYS A 232 -17.59 -3.73 9.13
N GLU A 233 -18.11 -4.23 10.24
CA GLU A 233 -17.31 -5.00 11.19
C GLU A 233 -16.81 -6.27 10.51
N SER A 234 -15.58 -6.64 10.81
CA SER A 234 -14.98 -7.90 10.37
C SER A 234 -14.83 -8.86 11.54
N ASP A 235 -14.62 -10.14 11.23
CA ASP A 235 -14.41 -11.17 12.26
C ASP A 235 -13.06 -11.06 12.98
N LEU A 236 -12.18 -10.14 12.51
CA LEU A 236 -10.83 -9.95 13.04
C LEU A 236 -10.53 -8.48 13.29
N GLU A 237 -10.18 -8.16 14.53
CA GLU A 237 -9.84 -6.80 14.99
C GLU A 237 -8.77 -6.10 14.10
N ILE A 238 -7.80 -6.85 13.57
CA ILE A 238 -6.77 -6.28 12.68
C ILE A 238 -7.37 -5.75 11.38
N LEU A 239 -8.37 -6.42 10.83
CA LEU A 239 -9.03 -5.94 9.62
C LEU A 239 -9.82 -4.68 9.90
N ASP A 240 -10.50 -4.59 11.06
CA ASP A 240 -11.23 -3.38 11.47
C ASP A 240 -10.29 -2.21 11.71
N LEU A 241 -9.13 -2.46 12.34
CA LEU A 241 -8.09 -1.46 12.51
C LEU A 241 -7.59 -0.95 11.17
N LEU A 242 -7.14 -1.84 10.28
CA LEU A 242 -6.58 -1.45 9.00
C LEU A 242 -7.64 -0.86 8.06
N ASN A 243 -8.87 -1.40 8.07
CA ASN A 243 -10.01 -0.82 7.36
C ASN A 243 -10.28 0.62 7.84
N THR A 244 -10.24 0.86 9.15
CA THR A 244 -10.39 2.21 9.71
C THR A 244 -9.25 3.12 9.29
N LEU A 245 -8.01 2.65 9.41
CA LEU A 245 -6.80 3.44 9.12
C LEU A 245 -6.76 3.84 7.63
N PHE A 246 -6.99 2.89 6.72
CA PHE A 246 -6.85 3.09 5.27
C PHE A 246 -8.15 3.44 4.53
N SER A 247 -9.28 3.63 5.24
CA SER A 247 -10.53 4.05 4.60
C SER A 247 -10.39 5.40 3.89
N LEU A 248 -10.88 5.48 2.67
CA LEU A 248 -10.97 6.73 1.92
C LEU A 248 -12.24 7.53 2.23
N SER A 249 -13.27 6.88 2.81
CA SER A 249 -14.59 7.46 3.08
C SER A 249 -14.75 7.98 4.51
N THR A 250 -13.96 7.48 5.47
CA THR A 250 -14.08 7.81 6.89
C THR A 250 -13.37 9.12 7.21
N SER A 251 -14.04 10.02 7.95
CA SER A 251 -13.43 11.30 8.37
C SER A 251 -12.27 11.07 9.35
N SER A 252 -11.31 12.01 9.37
CA SER A 252 -10.15 11.90 10.29
C SER A 252 -10.56 11.89 11.75
N GLU A 253 -11.57 12.64 12.15
CA GLU A 253 -12.09 12.65 13.53
C GLU A 253 -12.66 11.28 13.92
N THR A 254 -13.42 10.66 13.03
CA THR A 254 -13.98 9.31 13.26
C THR A 254 -12.87 8.28 13.37
N LYS A 255 -11.87 8.36 12.48
CA LYS A 255 -10.69 7.48 12.52
C LYS A 255 -9.96 7.61 13.85
N LYS A 256 -9.59 8.85 14.24
CA LYS A 256 -8.87 9.12 15.49
C LYS A 256 -9.61 8.55 16.69
N LYS A 257 -10.93 8.79 16.79
CA LYS A 257 -11.76 8.26 17.88
C LYS A 257 -11.76 6.73 17.93
N ARG A 258 -11.92 6.07 16.78
CA ARG A 258 -11.91 4.60 16.71
C ARG A 258 -10.53 4.04 17.02
N LEU A 259 -9.48 4.58 16.43
CA LEU A 259 -8.10 4.13 16.65
C LEU A 259 -7.70 4.24 18.12
N GLN A 260 -8.08 5.33 18.79
CA GLN A 260 -7.81 5.50 20.21
C GLN A 260 -8.68 4.60 21.10
N LYS A 261 -10.00 4.61 20.89
CA LYS A 261 -10.94 3.94 21.79
C LYS A 261 -10.94 2.43 21.63
N ASP A 262 -10.97 1.96 20.37
CA ASP A 262 -11.21 0.55 20.06
C ASP A 262 -9.89 -0.23 19.97
N PHE A 263 -8.79 0.44 19.59
CA PHE A 263 -7.49 -0.21 19.36
C PHE A 263 -6.37 0.27 20.30
N GLY A 264 -6.63 1.24 21.17
CA GLY A 264 -5.67 1.73 22.15
C GLY A 264 -4.46 2.45 21.55
N ILE A 265 -4.57 2.97 20.31
CA ILE A 265 -3.47 3.70 19.67
C ILE A 265 -3.39 5.10 20.24
N ALA A 266 -2.22 5.50 20.76
CA ALA A 266 -1.98 6.85 21.25
C ALA A 266 -2.09 7.87 20.12
N MET A 267 -2.86 8.95 20.36
CA MET A 267 -3.02 10.05 19.41
C MET A 267 -1.97 11.13 19.71
N THR A 268 -0.73 10.90 19.23
CA THR A 268 0.29 11.96 19.24
C THR A 268 0.02 12.97 18.14
N GLU A 269 0.58 14.17 18.26
CA GLU A 269 0.43 15.22 17.26
C GLU A 269 0.90 14.76 15.87
N GLU A 270 2.01 14.01 15.81
CA GLU A 270 2.56 13.45 14.57
C GLU A 270 1.62 12.42 13.95
N PHE A 271 1.15 11.44 14.74
CA PHE A 271 0.22 10.42 14.26
C PHE A 271 -1.10 11.04 13.79
N GLU A 272 -1.62 12.01 14.53
CA GLU A 272 -2.82 12.74 14.15
C GLU A 272 -2.67 13.51 12.84
N SER A 273 -1.51 14.16 12.65
CA SER A 273 -1.19 14.87 11.41
C SER A 273 -1.14 13.91 10.22
N GLU A 274 -0.48 12.76 10.36
CA GLU A 274 -0.38 11.76 9.28
C GLU A 274 -1.74 11.14 8.93
N VAL A 275 -2.59 10.87 9.95
CA VAL A 275 -3.98 10.42 9.71
C VAL A 275 -4.78 11.49 8.96
N GLN A 276 -4.58 12.78 9.28
CA GLN A 276 -5.24 13.88 8.59
C GLN A 276 -4.78 14.00 7.15
N ASP A 277 -3.48 13.93 6.90
CA ASP A 277 -2.90 14.02 5.55
C ASP A 277 -3.39 12.87 4.68
N MET A 278 -3.41 11.66 5.21
CA MET A 278 -3.96 10.51 4.52
C MET A 278 -5.45 10.68 4.16
N CYS A 279 -6.25 11.26 5.06
CA CYS A 279 -7.65 11.55 4.78
C CYS A 279 -7.83 12.59 3.68
N ASN A 280 -6.99 13.63 3.65
CA ASN A 280 -7.03 14.66 2.63
C ASN A 280 -6.67 14.10 1.25
N LEU A 281 -5.59 13.31 1.18
CA LEU A 281 -5.18 12.61 -0.04
C LEU A 281 -6.23 11.60 -0.51
N GLY A 282 -6.83 10.86 0.42
CA GLY A 282 -7.91 9.91 0.13
C GLY A 282 -9.12 10.58 -0.52
N LYS A 283 -9.55 11.76 -0.03
CA LYS A 283 -10.64 12.53 -0.64
C LYS A 283 -10.30 12.96 -2.06
N ALA A 284 -9.10 13.50 -2.28
CA ALA A 284 -8.64 13.90 -3.61
C ALA A 284 -8.67 12.73 -4.60
N LEU A 285 -8.20 11.55 -4.18
CA LEU A 285 -8.21 10.34 -5.01
C LEU A 285 -9.64 9.89 -5.35
N VAL A 286 -10.59 9.98 -4.40
CA VAL A 286 -11.99 9.62 -4.64
C VAL A 286 -12.63 10.60 -5.61
N GLU A 287 -12.44 11.91 -5.44
CA GLU A 287 -12.97 12.96 -6.31
C GLU A 287 -12.45 12.78 -7.74
N GLN A 288 -11.14 12.60 -7.91
CA GLN A 288 -10.52 12.33 -9.21
C GLN A 288 -11.05 11.03 -9.84
N GLY A 289 -11.26 9.98 -9.03
CA GLY A 289 -11.84 8.72 -9.49
C GLY A 289 -13.27 8.89 -10.02
N ILE A 290 -14.09 9.69 -9.34
CA ILE A 290 -15.46 10.02 -9.77
C ILE A 290 -15.43 10.80 -11.08
N GLU A 291 -14.61 11.84 -11.18
CA GLU A 291 -14.46 12.64 -12.40
C GLU A 291 -14.06 11.79 -13.60
N GLN A 292 -13.05 10.94 -13.45
CA GLN A 292 -12.63 10.00 -14.50
C GLN A 292 -13.74 8.99 -14.86
N GLY A 293 -14.50 8.52 -13.88
CA GLY A 293 -15.63 7.63 -14.10
C GLY A 293 -16.74 8.30 -14.92
N VAL A 294 -17.07 9.53 -14.58
CA VAL A 294 -18.05 10.36 -15.32
C VAL A 294 -17.55 10.63 -16.74
N GLU A 295 -16.30 11.04 -16.91
CA GLU A 295 -15.73 11.30 -18.24
C GLU A 295 -15.75 10.06 -19.13
N LYS A 296 -15.31 8.90 -18.60
CA LYS A 296 -15.37 7.61 -19.34
C LYS A 296 -16.78 7.24 -19.75
N LYS A 297 -17.75 7.43 -18.84
CA LYS A 297 -19.16 7.17 -19.12
C LYS A 297 -19.66 8.10 -20.22
N ASN A 298 -19.39 9.41 -20.12
CA ASN A 298 -19.82 10.41 -21.10
C ASN A 298 -19.16 10.16 -22.46
N LEU A 299 -17.88 9.76 -22.49
CA LEU A 299 -17.18 9.36 -23.73
C LEU A 299 -17.83 8.13 -24.39
N SER A 300 -18.18 7.12 -23.59
CA SER A 300 -18.88 5.94 -24.09
C SER A 300 -20.26 6.30 -24.66
N LEU A 301 -20.99 7.13 -23.94
CA LEU A 301 -22.31 7.64 -24.35
C LEU A 301 -22.20 8.45 -25.65
N ALA A 302 -21.25 9.38 -25.71
CA ALA A 302 -21.00 10.17 -26.92
C ALA A 302 -20.73 9.28 -28.14
N LYS A 303 -19.85 8.29 -28.00
CA LYS A 303 -19.54 7.33 -29.08
C LYS A 303 -20.76 6.57 -29.54
N MET A 304 -21.63 6.17 -28.61
CA MET A 304 -22.89 5.46 -28.94
C MET A 304 -23.85 6.40 -29.68
N MET A 305 -24.10 7.60 -29.14
CA MET A 305 -25.03 8.56 -29.74
C MET A 305 -24.59 9.04 -31.14
N ILE A 306 -23.26 9.20 -31.34
CA ILE A 306 -22.68 9.53 -32.66
C ILE A 306 -22.95 8.40 -33.67
N LYS A 307 -22.78 7.13 -33.26
CA LYS A 307 -23.08 5.97 -34.11
C LYS A 307 -24.56 5.88 -34.45
N ASP A 308 -25.42 6.24 -33.51
CA ASP A 308 -26.87 6.27 -33.67
C ASP A 308 -27.37 7.50 -34.44
N LYS A 309 -26.42 8.35 -34.90
CA LYS A 309 -26.70 9.58 -35.71
C LYS A 309 -27.60 10.57 -34.99
N GLU A 310 -27.51 10.69 -33.67
CA GLU A 310 -28.18 11.69 -32.90
C GLU A 310 -27.65 13.09 -33.22
N SER A 311 -28.50 14.16 -33.04
CA SER A 311 -28.08 15.51 -33.29
C SER A 311 -27.00 16.01 -32.33
N LEU A 312 -26.14 16.93 -32.83
CA LEU A 312 -25.04 17.50 -32.07
C LEU A 312 -25.51 18.11 -30.73
N ASP A 313 -26.58 18.92 -30.77
CA ASP A 313 -27.16 19.57 -29.59
C ASP A 313 -27.61 18.57 -28.53
N LYS A 314 -28.16 17.44 -28.96
CA LYS A 314 -28.58 16.37 -28.06
C LYS A 314 -27.38 15.67 -27.40
N ILE A 315 -26.33 15.43 -28.17
CA ILE A 315 -25.12 14.80 -27.66
C ILE A 315 -24.41 15.73 -26.63
N GLU A 316 -24.29 17.04 -26.97
CA GLU A 316 -23.74 18.06 -26.06
C GLU A 316 -24.53 18.10 -24.74
N LYS A 317 -25.87 18.16 -24.84
CA LYS A 317 -26.75 18.19 -23.67
C LYS A 317 -26.58 17.02 -22.71
N TYR A 318 -26.42 15.79 -23.24
CA TYR A 318 -26.35 14.58 -22.41
C TYR A 318 -24.94 14.21 -21.95
N THR A 319 -23.92 14.64 -22.68
CA THR A 319 -22.53 14.29 -22.37
C THR A 319 -21.75 15.42 -21.73
N GLY A 320 -22.19 16.68 -21.91
CA GLY A 320 -21.48 17.87 -21.48
C GLY A 320 -20.22 18.17 -22.29
N PHE A 321 -19.95 17.43 -23.36
CA PHE A 321 -18.80 17.69 -24.24
C PHE A 321 -19.10 18.80 -25.21
N SER A 322 -18.12 19.66 -25.50
CA SER A 322 -18.24 20.71 -26.51
C SER A 322 -18.28 20.12 -27.93
N ALA A 323 -18.86 20.89 -28.88
CA ALA A 323 -18.90 20.51 -30.29
C ALA A 323 -17.51 20.07 -30.84
N ASP A 324 -16.45 20.79 -30.47
CA ASP A 324 -15.09 20.46 -30.94
C ASP A 324 -14.61 19.13 -30.39
N LYS A 325 -14.88 18.84 -29.14
CA LYS A 325 -14.56 17.53 -28.52
C LYS A 325 -15.34 16.39 -29.16
N LEU A 326 -16.62 16.64 -29.50
CA LEU A 326 -17.46 15.66 -30.20
C LEU A 326 -16.96 15.39 -31.62
N LYS A 327 -16.42 16.39 -32.32
CA LYS A 327 -15.77 16.21 -33.63
C LYS A 327 -14.53 15.32 -33.52
N GLU A 328 -13.69 15.55 -32.51
CA GLU A 328 -12.52 14.68 -32.25
C GLU A 328 -12.96 13.23 -31.99
N ILE A 329 -13.99 13.06 -31.15
CA ILE A 329 -14.53 11.72 -30.83
C ILE A 329 -15.07 11.04 -32.09
N ALA A 330 -15.85 11.76 -32.91
CA ALA A 330 -16.40 11.26 -34.17
C ALA A 330 -15.29 10.83 -35.12
N ALA A 331 -14.25 11.65 -35.29
CA ALA A 331 -13.09 11.33 -36.09
C ALA A 331 -12.36 10.07 -35.59
N SER A 332 -12.27 9.92 -34.25
CA SER A 332 -11.60 8.73 -33.63
C SER A 332 -12.33 7.41 -33.90
N ILE A 333 -13.62 7.45 -34.22
CA ILE A 333 -14.44 6.26 -34.55
C ILE A 333 -14.81 6.18 -36.05
N GLY A 334 -14.19 7.03 -36.88
CA GLY A 334 -14.39 7.02 -38.33
C GLY A 334 -15.80 7.42 -38.80
N THR A 335 -16.48 8.28 -38.03
CA THR A 335 -17.86 8.71 -38.31
C THR A 335 -17.95 10.24 -38.35
N ASN A 336 -18.84 10.78 -39.15
CA ASN A 336 -19.13 12.22 -39.17
C ASN A 336 -20.31 12.54 -38.24
N LEU A 337 -20.24 13.70 -37.60
CA LEU A 337 -21.36 14.22 -36.83
C LEU A 337 -22.49 14.65 -37.77
N THR A 338 -23.72 14.31 -37.44
CA THR A 338 -24.92 14.89 -38.05
C THR A 338 -25.17 16.25 -37.46
N ALA A 339 -25.36 17.25 -38.33
CA ALA A 339 -25.67 18.63 -37.94
C ALA A 339 -26.99 18.70 -37.16
#